data_c91ebe2c6f63480034d108d504dd30da
#
_entry.id   c91ebe2c6f63480034d108d504dd30da
#
_cell.length_a   1.000
_cell.length_b   1.000
_cell.length_c   1.000
_cell.angle_alpha   90.00
_cell.angle_beta   90.00
_cell.angle_gamma   90.00
#
_symmetry.space_group_name_H-M   'P 1'
#
loop_
_entity.id
_entity.type
_entity.pdbx_description
1 polymer ?
#
loop_
_entity_poly.entity_id
_entity_poly.type
_entity_poly.pdbx_seq_one_letter_code
_entity_poly.pdbx_strand_id
1 'polypeptide(L)'
;MKKLLLAIFALMLMVPSLARAESGPQTAEEYKDYFTQVEGLITDDVEKSYNQYMDFIKAAERIPATKETWSSQVDYLLYRTGDNEDNKAAFFGSTTGQTLGYAFDQLPAEAIKGYLAALGLEPTSELESMLTSPDKFQGRVLILKNDKAIVQVFAFGGQFGIRIYRDLAFFVKVSQPADPEQASQNLDLLVNLYTDHFTKVESLINDDAEASYKNYMDLIKNTNLQDAQEITLEDGRSVKYYKISEDQEGIIASPDGKTLGYSLTLGTKEALLAYLKVLKLEETSELKKLLANPQVGKDSFVLIQNDKVGVAIRIFGDKESKNLRFNILVMRDLEFYQKAVKDYKEKAKN
;
A
#
# COMPACT_ATOMS: atom_id res chain seq x y z
N MET A 1 1.92 -17.93 35.82
CA MET A 1 2.85 -17.97 34.68
C MET A 1 3.01 -19.35 34.04
N LYS A 2 3.11 -20.50 34.76
CA LYS A 2 3.21 -21.84 34.13
C LYS A 2 1.94 -22.32 33.38
N LYS A 3 0.74 -21.83 33.72
CA LYS A 3 -0.51 -22.22 33.03
C LYS A 3 -0.76 -21.48 31.71
N LEU A 4 -0.13 -20.32 31.50
CA LEU A 4 -0.28 -19.53 30.27
C LEU A 4 0.60 -20.10 29.14
N LEU A 5 1.78 -20.64 29.47
CA LEU A 5 2.66 -21.28 28.51
C LEU A 5 2.08 -22.60 27.93
N LEU A 6 1.23 -23.31 28.70
CA LEU A 6 0.58 -24.54 28.22
C LEU A 6 -0.56 -24.26 27.23
N ALA A 7 -1.24 -23.11 27.33
CA ALA A 7 -2.32 -22.72 26.42
C ALA A 7 -1.77 -22.29 25.05
N ILE A 8 -0.59 -21.67 25.01
CA ILE A 8 0.06 -21.23 23.76
C ILE A 8 0.55 -22.44 22.96
N PHE A 9 1.02 -23.51 23.62
CA PHE A 9 1.43 -24.75 22.96
C PHE A 9 0.24 -25.58 22.43
N ALA A 10 -0.93 -25.47 23.06
CA ALA A 10 -2.12 -26.22 22.65
C ALA A 10 -2.78 -25.67 21.36
N LEU A 11 -2.60 -24.39 21.02
CA LEU A 11 -3.18 -23.80 19.80
C LEU A 11 -2.40 -24.14 18.52
N MET A 12 -1.10 -24.49 18.62
CA MET A 12 -0.33 -25.03 17.50
C MET A 12 -0.68 -26.49 17.17
N LEU A 13 -1.40 -27.20 18.04
CA LEU A 13 -1.63 -28.65 17.96
C LEU A 13 -2.93 -29.03 17.23
N MET A 14 -3.69 -28.09 16.66
CA MET A 14 -4.96 -28.43 16.01
C MET A 14 -4.96 -28.27 14.49
N VAL A 15 -3.96 -28.81 13.83
CA VAL A 15 -3.99 -28.98 12.36
C VAL A 15 -4.54 -30.37 12.05
N PRO A 16 -5.68 -30.50 11.33
CA PRO A 16 -6.36 -31.79 11.17
C PRO A 16 -5.57 -32.85 10.41
N SER A 17 -4.67 -32.45 9.51
CA SER A 17 -3.80 -33.38 8.75
C SER A 17 -2.55 -33.85 9.53
N LEU A 18 -2.24 -33.19 10.64
CA LEU A 18 -1.08 -33.48 11.50
C LEU A 18 -1.46 -34.29 12.74
N ALA A 19 -2.68 -34.80 12.84
CA ALA A 19 -3.11 -35.69 13.94
C ALA A 19 -2.28 -37.00 14.06
N ARG A 20 -1.17 -37.10 13.33
CA ARG A 20 -0.18 -38.19 13.45
C ARG A 20 1.18 -37.75 14.00
N ALA A 21 1.42 -36.45 14.18
CA ALA A 21 2.62 -35.95 14.84
C ALA A 21 2.22 -35.18 16.11
N GLU A 22 2.76 -35.55 17.26
CA GLU A 22 2.57 -34.86 18.54
C GLU A 22 3.13 -33.42 18.55
N SER A 23 3.75 -32.96 17.45
CA SER A 23 4.29 -31.63 17.22
C SER A 23 3.80 -31.08 15.85
N GLY A 24 3.41 -29.81 15.79
CA GLY A 24 3.06 -29.11 14.53
C GLY A 24 4.24 -29.09 13.53
N PRO A 25 4.07 -28.44 12.33
CA PRO A 25 5.14 -28.36 11.32
C PRO A 25 6.45 -27.86 11.93
N GLN A 26 7.57 -28.49 11.59
CA GLN A 26 8.90 -28.18 12.13
C GLN A 26 9.89 -27.83 11.02
N THR A 27 9.71 -28.42 9.85
CA THR A 27 10.59 -28.23 8.70
C THR A 27 9.94 -27.32 7.65
N ALA A 28 10.75 -26.70 6.80
CA ALA A 28 10.26 -25.87 5.72
C ALA A 28 9.32 -26.63 4.75
N GLU A 29 9.56 -27.93 4.51
CA GLU A 29 8.71 -28.76 3.64
C GLU A 29 7.34 -29.03 4.28
N GLU A 30 7.27 -29.32 5.58
CA GLU A 30 6.00 -29.48 6.30
C GLU A 30 5.21 -28.18 6.34
N TYR A 31 5.90 -27.04 6.51
CA TYR A 31 5.26 -25.71 6.41
C TYR A 31 4.80 -25.41 5.00
N LYS A 32 5.54 -25.79 3.96
CA LYS A 32 5.11 -25.63 2.56
C LYS A 32 3.80 -26.38 2.30
N ASP A 33 3.69 -27.61 2.74
CA ASP A 33 2.47 -28.42 2.59
C ASP A 33 1.30 -27.78 3.33
N TYR A 34 1.52 -27.29 4.56
CA TYR A 34 0.54 -26.57 5.34
C TYR A 34 0.07 -25.30 4.64
N PHE A 35 1.00 -24.46 4.21
CA PHE A 35 0.65 -23.19 3.56
C PHE A 35 0.11 -23.37 2.14
N THR A 36 0.45 -24.44 1.44
CA THR A 36 -0.21 -24.79 0.17
C THR A 36 -1.69 -25.07 0.37
N GLN A 37 -2.07 -25.74 1.48
CA GLN A 37 -3.47 -25.90 1.84
C GLN A 37 -4.13 -24.55 2.19
N VAL A 38 -3.45 -23.72 2.98
CA VAL A 38 -3.95 -22.36 3.31
C VAL A 38 -4.19 -21.54 2.05
N GLU A 39 -3.25 -21.53 1.11
CA GLU A 39 -3.40 -20.84 -0.18
C GLU A 39 -4.63 -21.31 -0.97
N GLY A 40 -4.94 -22.60 -0.89
CA GLY A 40 -6.15 -23.17 -1.50
C GLY A 40 -7.48 -22.69 -0.88
N LEU A 41 -7.42 -22.08 0.31
CA LEU A 41 -8.60 -21.50 0.99
C LEU A 41 -8.84 -20.03 0.62
N ILE A 42 -7.82 -19.37 0.04
CA ILE A 42 -7.90 -17.95 -0.29
C ILE A 42 -8.68 -17.78 -1.60
N THR A 43 -9.76 -17.03 -1.53
CA THR A 43 -10.64 -16.69 -2.65
C THR A 43 -10.67 -15.18 -2.86
N ASP A 44 -11.38 -14.70 -3.89
CA ASP A 44 -11.59 -13.26 -4.10
C ASP A 44 -12.53 -12.62 -3.06
N ASP A 45 -13.25 -13.42 -2.28
CA ASP A 45 -14.11 -13.00 -1.17
C ASP A 45 -13.36 -13.17 0.16
N VAL A 46 -13.14 -12.06 0.86
CA VAL A 46 -12.35 -12.03 2.10
C VAL A 46 -13.06 -12.73 3.26
N GLU A 47 -14.38 -12.58 3.39
CA GLU A 47 -15.13 -13.22 4.45
C GLU A 47 -15.16 -14.74 4.27
N LYS A 48 -15.34 -15.18 3.02
CA LYS A 48 -15.26 -16.61 2.67
C LYS A 48 -13.87 -17.16 2.96
N SER A 49 -12.80 -16.45 2.56
CA SER A 49 -11.42 -16.85 2.83
C SER A 49 -11.15 -16.97 4.33
N TYR A 50 -11.56 -15.96 5.10
CA TYR A 50 -11.47 -15.98 6.55
C TYR A 50 -12.22 -17.17 7.18
N ASN A 51 -13.47 -17.38 6.80
CA ASN A 51 -14.28 -18.48 7.34
C ASN A 51 -13.69 -19.84 7.00
N GLN A 52 -13.21 -20.06 5.78
CA GLN A 52 -12.53 -21.28 5.37
C GLN A 52 -11.24 -21.51 6.17
N TYR A 53 -10.46 -20.46 6.43
CA TYR A 53 -9.28 -20.55 7.28
C TYR A 53 -9.64 -20.88 8.73
N MET A 54 -10.68 -20.26 9.31
CA MET A 54 -11.15 -20.54 10.67
C MET A 54 -11.63 -21.99 10.81
N ASP A 55 -12.31 -22.53 9.78
CA ASP A 55 -12.69 -23.94 9.74
C ASP A 55 -11.47 -24.86 9.67
N PHE A 56 -10.49 -24.50 8.85
CA PHE A 56 -9.24 -25.25 8.68
C PHE A 56 -8.46 -25.36 9.99
N ILE A 57 -8.32 -24.28 10.75
CA ILE A 57 -7.67 -24.28 12.07
C ILE A 57 -8.61 -24.73 13.20
N LYS A 58 -9.86 -25.11 12.90
CA LYS A 58 -10.89 -25.53 13.86
C LYS A 58 -11.11 -24.51 15.00
N ALA A 59 -11.06 -23.22 14.66
CA ALA A 59 -11.33 -22.17 15.64
C ALA A 59 -12.80 -22.22 16.08
N ALA A 60 -12.99 -22.14 17.39
CA ALA A 60 -14.34 -22.21 17.99
C ALA A 60 -15.16 -20.92 17.79
N GLU A 61 -14.49 -19.79 17.71
CA GLU A 61 -15.10 -18.47 17.61
C GLU A 61 -14.64 -17.71 16.35
N ARG A 62 -15.55 -16.98 15.74
CA ARG A 62 -15.26 -16.07 14.62
C ARG A 62 -15.46 -14.64 15.07
N ILE A 63 -14.45 -13.83 14.87
CA ILE A 63 -14.49 -12.41 15.20
C ILE A 63 -15.06 -11.67 13.98
N PRO A 64 -16.12 -10.87 14.14
CA PRO A 64 -16.65 -10.04 13.06
C PRO A 64 -15.58 -9.08 12.54
N ALA A 65 -15.63 -8.80 11.24
CA ALA A 65 -14.73 -7.81 10.65
C ALA A 65 -14.89 -6.44 11.30
N THR A 66 -13.77 -5.77 11.50
CA THR A 66 -13.75 -4.34 11.83
C THR A 66 -13.48 -3.52 10.57
N LYS A 67 -14.18 -2.39 10.43
CA LYS A 67 -13.82 -1.40 9.41
C LYS A 67 -12.67 -0.57 9.97
N GLU A 68 -11.56 -0.60 9.27
CA GLU A 68 -10.34 0.12 9.61
C GLU A 68 -10.01 1.13 8.51
N THR A 69 -9.29 2.18 8.86
CA THR A 69 -8.76 3.14 7.90
C THR A 69 -7.24 3.15 8.02
N TRP A 70 -6.55 2.86 6.93
CA TRP A 70 -5.09 2.91 6.91
C TRP A 70 -4.60 4.35 7.00
N SER A 71 -3.37 4.53 7.43
CA SER A 71 -2.76 5.87 7.52
C SER A 71 -2.78 6.67 6.20
N SER A 72 -2.90 5.96 5.06
CA SER A 72 -3.10 6.52 3.73
C SER A 72 -4.57 6.78 3.36
N GLN A 73 -5.48 6.84 4.35
CA GLN A 73 -6.92 7.08 4.18
C GLN A 73 -7.64 6.03 3.30
N VAL A 74 -7.10 4.81 3.24
CA VAL A 74 -7.77 3.69 2.56
C VAL A 74 -8.59 2.91 3.59
N ASP A 75 -9.90 2.89 3.40
CA ASP A 75 -10.81 2.07 4.19
C ASP A 75 -10.73 0.60 3.76
N TYR A 76 -10.69 -0.29 4.73
CA TYR A 76 -10.68 -1.73 4.47
C TYR A 76 -11.39 -2.51 5.61
N LEU A 77 -11.78 -3.74 5.31
CA LEU A 77 -12.28 -4.67 6.30
C LEU A 77 -11.13 -5.51 6.84
N LEU A 78 -11.06 -5.66 8.15
CA LEU A 78 -10.03 -6.45 8.83
C LEU A 78 -10.68 -7.58 9.62
N TYR A 79 -10.37 -8.82 9.25
CA TYR A 79 -10.75 -10.03 9.96
C TYR A 79 -9.55 -10.56 10.72
N ARG A 80 -9.68 -10.80 12.03
CA ARG A 80 -8.62 -11.32 12.90
C ARG A 80 -8.98 -12.70 13.43
N THR A 81 -7.98 -13.54 13.64
CA THR A 81 -8.18 -14.91 14.17
C THR A 81 -8.14 -15.01 15.70
N GLY A 82 -7.83 -13.92 16.40
CA GLY A 82 -7.77 -13.84 17.88
C GLY A 82 -7.85 -12.40 18.37
N ASP A 83 -7.93 -12.21 19.69
CA ASP A 83 -7.89 -10.91 20.34
C ASP A 83 -6.51 -10.23 20.15
N ASN A 84 -6.46 -8.91 20.33
CA ASN A 84 -5.38 -8.00 19.93
C ASN A 84 -3.95 -8.40 20.33
N GLU A 85 -3.74 -9.24 21.34
CA GLU A 85 -2.41 -9.65 21.80
C GLU A 85 -1.94 -11.00 21.21
N ASP A 86 -2.86 -11.78 20.62
CA ASP A 86 -2.59 -13.13 20.08
C ASP A 86 -2.91 -13.22 18.56
N ASN A 87 -2.94 -12.12 17.84
CA ASN A 87 -3.27 -12.07 16.41
C ASN A 87 -2.18 -12.74 15.57
N LYS A 88 -2.36 -14.04 15.30
CA LYS A 88 -1.44 -14.81 14.46
C LYS A 88 -1.79 -14.75 12.99
N ALA A 89 -3.03 -14.44 12.64
CA ALA A 89 -3.45 -14.25 11.26
C ALA A 89 -4.50 -13.12 11.15
N ALA A 90 -4.42 -12.38 10.04
CA ALA A 90 -5.37 -11.34 9.69
C ALA A 90 -5.65 -11.36 8.19
N PHE A 91 -6.89 -11.06 7.78
CA PHE A 91 -7.31 -10.99 6.38
C PHE A 91 -7.81 -9.57 6.08
N PHE A 92 -7.35 -9.01 4.96
CA PHE A 92 -7.68 -7.66 4.53
C PHE A 92 -8.64 -7.72 3.36
N GLY A 93 -9.79 -7.08 3.49
CA GLY A 93 -10.79 -6.98 2.45
C GLY A 93 -11.07 -5.54 2.03
N SER A 94 -11.45 -5.34 0.79
CA SER A 94 -12.05 -4.07 0.38
C SER A 94 -13.38 -3.85 1.11
N THR A 95 -13.88 -2.63 1.10
CA THR A 95 -15.22 -2.32 1.64
C THR A 95 -16.36 -3.05 0.91
N THR A 96 -16.07 -3.62 -0.26
CA THR A 96 -16.99 -4.48 -1.05
C THR A 96 -16.81 -5.98 -0.80
N GLY A 97 -15.89 -6.36 0.11
CA GLY A 97 -15.65 -7.76 0.45
C GLY A 97 -14.61 -8.49 -0.42
N GLN A 98 -13.94 -7.80 -1.37
CA GLN A 98 -12.88 -8.43 -2.16
C GLN A 98 -11.62 -8.63 -1.31
N THR A 99 -10.97 -9.78 -1.41
CA THR A 99 -9.69 -10.07 -0.75
C THR A 99 -8.57 -9.19 -1.30
N LEU A 100 -7.98 -8.35 -0.46
CA LEU A 100 -6.83 -7.50 -0.77
C LEU A 100 -5.51 -8.14 -0.35
N GLY A 101 -5.55 -8.96 0.69
CA GLY A 101 -4.38 -9.65 1.23
C GLY A 101 -4.64 -10.29 2.58
N TYR A 102 -3.60 -10.83 3.18
CA TYR A 102 -3.63 -11.44 4.50
C TYR A 102 -2.23 -11.45 5.11
N ALA A 103 -2.15 -11.71 6.42
CA ALA A 103 -0.90 -11.68 7.18
C ALA A 103 -0.86 -12.83 8.18
N PHE A 104 0.36 -13.25 8.50
CA PHE A 104 0.65 -14.16 9.61
C PHE A 104 1.80 -13.58 10.42
N ASP A 105 1.67 -13.60 11.73
CA ASP A 105 2.67 -13.09 12.65
C ASP A 105 3.21 -14.22 13.54
N GLN A 106 4.32 -13.96 14.22
CA GLN A 106 4.98 -14.88 15.16
C GLN A 106 5.41 -16.21 14.54
N LEU A 107 5.84 -16.18 13.29
CA LEU A 107 6.30 -17.34 12.57
C LEU A 107 7.80 -17.63 12.84
N PRO A 108 8.21 -18.92 12.94
CA PRO A 108 9.63 -19.29 12.90
C PRO A 108 10.21 -19.16 11.48
N ALA A 109 11.53 -19.11 11.35
CA ALA A 109 12.22 -19.01 10.07
C ALA A 109 11.81 -20.08 9.05
N GLU A 110 11.65 -21.33 9.50
CA GLU A 110 11.25 -22.44 8.64
C GLU A 110 9.83 -22.28 8.08
N ALA A 111 8.94 -21.62 8.84
CA ALA A 111 7.60 -21.29 8.35
C ALA A 111 7.64 -20.23 7.23
N ILE A 112 8.51 -19.22 7.33
CA ILE A 112 8.71 -18.25 6.26
C ILE A 112 9.21 -18.94 4.99
N LYS A 113 10.24 -19.81 5.09
CA LYS A 113 10.75 -20.57 3.94
C LYS A 113 9.66 -21.43 3.30
N GLY A 114 8.92 -22.16 4.12
CA GLY A 114 7.81 -23.00 3.65
C GLY A 114 6.72 -22.19 2.96
N TYR A 115 6.37 -21.02 3.52
CA TYR A 115 5.37 -20.17 2.90
C TYR A 115 5.81 -19.61 1.55
N LEU A 116 7.03 -19.12 1.47
CA LEU A 116 7.57 -18.64 0.19
C LEU A 116 7.58 -19.74 -0.86
N ALA A 117 7.99 -20.96 -0.47
CA ALA A 117 7.95 -22.12 -1.36
C ALA A 117 6.52 -22.47 -1.81
N ALA A 118 5.50 -22.35 -0.93
CA ALA A 118 4.09 -22.55 -1.28
C ALA A 118 3.59 -21.50 -2.28
N LEU A 119 4.11 -20.28 -2.20
CA LEU A 119 3.82 -19.19 -3.15
C LEU A 119 4.65 -19.31 -4.45
N GLY A 120 5.62 -20.21 -4.54
CA GLY A 120 6.56 -20.31 -5.67
C GLY A 120 7.56 -19.16 -5.71
N LEU A 121 7.97 -18.67 -4.55
CA LEU A 121 8.97 -17.62 -4.38
C LEU A 121 10.27 -18.22 -3.85
N GLU A 122 11.40 -17.86 -4.46
CA GLU A 122 12.72 -18.25 -3.98
C GLU A 122 13.25 -17.23 -2.96
N PRO A 123 13.85 -17.67 -1.85
CA PRO A 123 14.49 -16.79 -0.90
C PRO A 123 15.66 -16.04 -1.55
N THR A 124 15.76 -14.75 -1.29
CA THR A 124 16.96 -13.97 -1.64
C THR A 124 18.05 -14.18 -0.59
N SER A 125 19.32 -13.94 -0.94
CA SER A 125 20.44 -14.02 0.01
C SER A 125 20.26 -13.08 1.22
N GLU A 126 19.58 -11.97 1.02
CA GLU A 126 19.26 -11.03 2.08
C GLU A 126 18.20 -11.59 3.04
N LEU A 127 17.16 -12.23 2.48
CA LEU A 127 16.15 -12.90 3.30
C LEU A 127 16.78 -14.06 4.11
N GLU A 128 17.65 -14.86 3.51
CA GLU A 128 18.37 -15.90 4.24
C GLU A 128 19.20 -15.33 5.39
N SER A 129 19.84 -14.17 5.15
CA SER A 129 20.58 -13.47 6.20
C SER A 129 19.66 -12.96 7.31
N MET A 130 18.46 -12.45 6.98
CA MET A 130 17.44 -12.05 7.94
C MET A 130 16.94 -13.24 8.76
N LEU A 131 16.64 -14.36 8.11
CA LEU A 131 16.14 -15.57 8.78
C LEU A 131 17.18 -16.19 9.72
N THR A 132 18.48 -16.03 9.40
CA THR A 132 19.59 -16.55 10.22
C THR A 132 19.96 -15.61 11.38
N SER A 133 19.78 -14.31 11.22
CA SER A 133 20.21 -13.29 12.18
C SER A 133 19.14 -12.19 12.34
N PRO A 134 17.94 -12.53 12.84
CA PRO A 134 16.79 -11.59 12.86
C PRO A 134 17.07 -10.31 13.64
N ASP A 135 17.89 -10.35 14.68
CA ASP A 135 18.20 -9.17 15.49
C ASP A 135 18.90 -8.06 14.72
N LYS A 136 19.64 -8.40 13.65
CA LYS A 136 20.28 -7.43 12.77
C LYS A 136 19.31 -6.75 11.82
N PHE A 137 18.10 -7.28 11.69
CA PHE A 137 17.07 -6.85 10.76
C PHE A 137 15.81 -6.34 11.46
N GLN A 138 15.90 -6.05 12.76
CA GLN A 138 14.77 -5.50 13.52
C GLN A 138 14.23 -4.23 12.85
N GLY A 139 12.92 -4.24 12.59
CA GLY A 139 12.23 -3.15 11.90
C GLY A 139 12.47 -3.07 10.39
N ARG A 140 13.29 -3.94 9.78
CA ARG A 140 13.45 -4.00 8.32
C ARG A 140 12.33 -4.83 7.70
N VAL A 141 11.94 -4.42 6.48
CA VAL A 141 10.94 -5.11 5.66
C VAL A 141 11.59 -5.53 4.36
N LEU A 142 11.56 -6.83 4.06
CA LEU A 142 11.96 -7.34 2.76
C LEU A 142 10.74 -7.59 1.90
N ILE A 143 10.82 -7.21 0.62
CA ILE A 143 9.73 -7.33 -0.33
C ILE A 143 10.14 -8.33 -1.41
N LEU A 144 9.27 -9.33 -1.63
CA LEU A 144 9.38 -10.29 -2.72
C LEU A 144 8.10 -10.21 -3.56
N LYS A 145 8.16 -10.58 -4.83
CA LYS A 145 6.96 -10.67 -5.66
C LYS A 145 7.05 -11.79 -6.69
N ASN A 146 5.88 -12.25 -7.10
CA ASN A 146 5.67 -13.00 -8.34
C ASN A 146 4.39 -12.52 -9.02
N ASP A 147 3.89 -13.25 -10.01
CA ASP A 147 2.67 -12.90 -10.75
C ASP A 147 1.40 -12.95 -9.90
N LYS A 148 1.44 -13.63 -8.74
CA LYS A 148 0.27 -13.90 -7.89
C LYS A 148 0.18 -12.99 -6.68
N ALA A 149 1.33 -12.55 -6.13
CA ALA A 149 1.36 -11.84 -4.86
C ALA A 149 2.60 -10.96 -4.70
N ILE A 150 2.46 -9.93 -3.88
CA ILE A 150 3.56 -9.16 -3.30
C ILE A 150 3.65 -9.56 -1.84
N VAL A 151 4.83 -9.92 -1.40
CA VAL A 151 5.09 -10.46 -0.07
C VAL A 151 6.04 -9.54 0.68
N GLN A 152 5.63 -9.13 1.88
CA GLN A 152 6.51 -8.46 2.84
C GLN A 152 6.87 -9.43 3.94
N VAL A 153 8.17 -9.56 4.23
CA VAL A 153 8.70 -10.29 5.39
C VAL A 153 9.40 -9.33 6.32
N PHE A 154 9.12 -9.40 7.61
CA PHE A 154 9.73 -8.55 8.63
C PHE A 154 10.09 -9.33 9.88
N ALA A 155 11.16 -8.93 10.57
CA ALA A 155 11.64 -9.54 11.79
C ALA A 155 11.26 -8.71 13.02
N PHE A 156 10.79 -9.35 14.07
CA PHE A 156 10.49 -8.72 15.37
C PHE A 156 10.63 -9.73 16.51
N GLY A 157 11.33 -9.34 17.59
CA GLY A 157 11.45 -10.16 18.80
C GLY A 157 11.99 -11.58 18.57
N GLY A 158 12.85 -11.79 17.57
CA GLY A 158 13.39 -13.11 17.23
C GLY A 158 12.44 -14.00 16.41
N GLN A 159 11.27 -13.50 16.05
CA GLN A 159 10.27 -14.15 15.19
C GLN A 159 10.06 -13.33 13.91
N PHE A 160 9.19 -13.83 13.04
CA PHE A 160 8.90 -13.21 11.76
C PHE A 160 7.42 -13.01 11.56
N GLY A 161 7.10 -11.95 10.80
CA GLY A 161 5.78 -11.76 10.21
C GLY A 161 5.87 -11.78 8.70
N ILE A 162 4.79 -12.20 8.07
CA ILE A 162 4.63 -12.19 6.62
C ILE A 162 3.29 -11.55 6.26
N ARG A 163 3.31 -10.64 5.29
CA ARG A 163 2.11 -10.03 4.70
C ARG A 163 2.08 -10.34 3.23
N ILE A 164 0.97 -10.84 2.76
CA ILE A 164 0.73 -11.22 1.38
C ILE A 164 -0.33 -10.30 0.81
N TYR A 165 0.01 -9.54 -0.22
CA TYR A 165 -0.89 -8.64 -0.92
C TYR A 165 -1.27 -9.24 -2.27
N ARG A 166 -2.57 -9.35 -2.52
CA ARG A 166 -3.15 -9.82 -3.78
C ARG A 166 -3.53 -8.67 -4.71
N ASP A 167 -3.64 -7.47 -4.15
CA ASP A 167 -3.98 -6.26 -4.89
C ASP A 167 -2.81 -5.27 -4.87
N LEU A 168 -2.29 -4.93 -6.07
CA LEU A 168 -1.16 -4.01 -6.21
C LEU A 168 -1.55 -2.58 -5.80
N ALA A 169 -2.78 -2.14 -6.11
CA ALA A 169 -3.20 -0.80 -5.78
C ALA A 169 -3.31 -0.63 -4.26
N PHE A 170 -3.85 -1.62 -3.57
CA PHE A 170 -3.88 -1.66 -2.12
C PHE A 170 -2.46 -1.66 -1.52
N PHE A 171 -1.56 -2.53 -2.04
CA PHE A 171 -0.16 -2.55 -1.60
C PHE A 171 0.49 -1.17 -1.71
N VAL A 172 0.36 -0.50 -2.87
CA VAL A 172 0.95 0.84 -3.08
C VAL A 172 0.39 1.87 -2.11
N LYS A 173 -0.90 1.79 -1.80
CA LYS A 173 -1.56 2.71 -0.85
C LYS A 173 -1.13 2.48 0.60
N VAL A 174 -0.86 1.23 1.00
CA VAL A 174 -0.57 0.88 2.40
C VAL A 174 0.92 0.65 2.69
N SER A 175 1.74 0.44 1.66
CA SER A 175 3.18 0.28 1.81
C SER A 175 3.84 1.63 2.08
N GLN A 176 3.90 2.01 3.35
CA GLN A 176 4.72 3.12 3.80
C GLN A 176 5.96 2.55 4.48
N PRO A 177 7.17 2.93 4.09
CA PRO A 177 8.35 2.56 4.84
C PRO A 177 8.25 3.20 6.23
N ALA A 178 8.36 2.38 7.26
CA ALA A 178 8.37 2.86 8.63
C ALA A 178 9.63 3.72 8.92
N ASP A 179 10.70 3.53 8.14
CA ASP A 179 11.96 4.26 8.24
C ASP A 179 12.62 4.41 6.85
N PRO A 180 12.96 5.63 6.41
CA PRO A 180 13.65 5.86 5.12
C PRO A 180 14.99 5.15 4.98
N GLU A 181 15.71 4.89 6.06
CA GLU A 181 17.00 4.16 6.03
C GLU A 181 16.81 2.65 5.77
N GLN A 182 15.62 2.13 6.02
CA GLN A 182 15.28 0.72 5.81
C GLN A 182 14.81 0.43 4.38
N ALA A 183 14.38 1.45 3.64
CA ALA A 183 13.87 1.31 2.28
C ALA A 183 14.96 0.97 1.24
N SER A 184 16.26 1.05 1.61
CA SER A 184 17.35 1.04 0.62
C SER A 184 17.60 -0.30 -0.08
N GLN A 185 17.20 -1.42 0.50
CA GLN A 185 17.60 -2.75 0.03
C GLN A 185 16.67 -3.39 -1.01
N ASN A 186 15.43 -2.91 -1.11
CA ASN A 186 14.48 -3.33 -2.16
C ASN A 186 14.02 -2.17 -3.04
N LEU A 187 14.83 -1.13 -3.12
CA LEU A 187 14.46 0.12 -3.78
C LEU A 187 14.05 -0.09 -5.24
N ASP A 188 14.83 -0.87 -6.00
CA ASP A 188 14.53 -1.13 -7.41
C ASP A 188 13.22 -1.89 -7.61
N LEU A 189 12.95 -2.89 -6.76
CA LEU A 189 11.69 -3.63 -6.79
C LEU A 189 10.50 -2.73 -6.44
N LEU A 190 10.64 -1.91 -5.41
CA LEU A 190 9.62 -0.97 -4.96
C LEU A 190 9.34 0.08 -6.05
N VAL A 191 10.39 0.65 -6.65
CA VAL A 191 10.27 1.60 -7.77
C VAL A 191 9.56 0.95 -8.97
N ASN A 192 9.87 -0.31 -9.29
CA ASN A 192 9.19 -1.03 -10.37
C ASN A 192 7.71 -1.25 -10.06
N LEU A 193 7.36 -1.65 -8.83
CA LEU A 193 5.96 -1.79 -8.39
C LEU A 193 5.19 -0.48 -8.50
N TYR A 194 5.77 0.61 -8.05
CA TYR A 194 5.17 1.94 -8.21
C TYR A 194 5.04 2.34 -9.69
N THR A 195 6.05 2.05 -10.51
CA THR A 195 6.00 2.33 -11.94
C THR A 195 4.86 1.56 -12.62
N ASP A 196 4.70 0.27 -12.33
CA ASP A 196 3.62 -0.57 -12.84
C ASP A 196 2.24 -0.01 -12.43
N HIS A 197 2.11 0.35 -11.14
CA HIS A 197 0.86 0.94 -10.62
C HIS A 197 0.54 2.27 -11.30
N PHE A 198 1.48 3.21 -11.37
CA PHE A 198 1.23 4.53 -11.93
C PHE A 198 1.06 4.50 -13.45
N THR A 199 1.69 3.56 -14.15
CA THR A 199 1.40 3.32 -15.58
C THR A 199 -0.06 2.91 -15.76
N LYS A 200 -0.59 2.07 -14.86
CA LYS A 200 -2.01 1.72 -14.89
C LYS A 200 -2.89 2.91 -14.56
N VAL A 201 -2.57 3.71 -13.53
CA VAL A 201 -3.30 4.96 -13.21
C VAL A 201 -3.37 5.88 -14.43
N GLU A 202 -2.22 6.15 -15.09
CA GLU A 202 -2.16 7.00 -16.28
C GLU A 202 -3.04 6.50 -17.42
N SER A 203 -3.14 5.17 -17.60
CA SER A 203 -4.00 4.59 -18.64
C SER A 203 -5.50 4.76 -18.40
N LEU A 204 -5.90 5.04 -17.16
CA LEU A 204 -7.30 5.24 -16.76
C LEU A 204 -7.74 6.69 -16.88
N ILE A 205 -6.79 7.63 -16.87
CA ILE A 205 -7.08 9.05 -16.98
C ILE A 205 -7.18 9.43 -18.46
N ASN A 206 -8.35 9.84 -18.90
CA ASN A 206 -8.66 10.27 -20.27
C ASN A 206 -9.31 11.67 -20.29
N ASP A 207 -9.81 12.12 -21.43
CA ASP A 207 -10.40 13.45 -21.57
C ASP A 207 -11.77 13.59 -20.87
N ASP A 208 -12.45 12.50 -20.52
CA ASP A 208 -13.68 12.49 -19.74
C ASP A 208 -13.34 12.33 -18.25
N ALA A 209 -13.58 13.38 -17.48
CA ALA A 209 -13.21 13.41 -16.07
C ALA A 209 -14.08 12.47 -15.20
N GLU A 210 -15.36 12.33 -15.53
CA GLU A 210 -16.24 11.44 -14.78
C GLU A 210 -15.88 9.96 -15.03
N ALA A 211 -15.60 9.61 -16.29
CA ALA A 211 -15.11 8.27 -16.61
C ALA A 211 -13.76 7.99 -15.96
N SER A 212 -12.82 8.94 -16.00
CA SER A 212 -11.53 8.84 -15.32
C SER A 212 -11.69 8.63 -13.81
N TYR A 213 -12.59 9.38 -13.18
CA TYR A 213 -12.90 9.24 -11.76
C TYR A 213 -13.44 7.85 -11.42
N LYS A 214 -14.46 7.37 -12.16
CA LYS A 214 -15.03 6.03 -11.94
C LYS A 214 -14.00 4.92 -12.12
N ASN A 215 -13.20 5.01 -13.19
CA ASN A 215 -12.14 4.03 -13.46
C ASN A 215 -11.07 4.01 -12.35
N TYR A 216 -10.70 5.17 -11.83
CA TYR A 216 -9.73 5.24 -10.74
C TYR A 216 -10.32 4.70 -9.43
N MET A 217 -11.56 5.04 -9.09
CA MET A 217 -12.26 4.51 -7.92
C MET A 217 -12.38 3.00 -7.99
N ASP A 218 -12.67 2.43 -9.18
CA ASP A 218 -12.67 0.97 -9.39
C ASP A 218 -11.27 0.36 -9.20
N LEU A 219 -10.22 1.01 -9.71
CA LEU A 219 -8.84 0.55 -9.51
C LEU A 219 -8.49 0.40 -8.02
N ILE A 220 -8.87 1.37 -7.19
CA ILE A 220 -8.60 1.36 -5.75
C ILE A 220 -9.69 0.65 -4.93
N LYS A 221 -10.65 -0.01 -5.59
CA LYS A 221 -11.77 -0.75 -4.98
C LYS A 221 -12.59 0.10 -4.01
N ASN A 222 -12.75 1.37 -4.31
CA ASN A 222 -13.57 2.29 -3.53
C ASN A 222 -14.91 2.52 -4.26
N THR A 223 -16.00 2.10 -3.64
CA THR A 223 -17.37 2.25 -4.19
C THR A 223 -18.09 3.51 -3.74
N ASN A 224 -17.47 4.32 -2.90
CA ASN A 224 -18.06 5.55 -2.40
C ASN A 224 -17.93 6.67 -3.45
N LEU A 225 -18.65 6.52 -4.56
CA LEU A 225 -18.69 7.53 -5.62
C LEU A 225 -19.45 8.76 -5.11
N GLN A 226 -18.89 9.94 -5.37
CA GLN A 226 -19.49 11.22 -5.02
C GLN A 226 -19.72 12.04 -6.30
N ASP A 227 -20.76 12.87 -6.27
CA ASP A 227 -21.00 13.84 -7.34
C ASP A 227 -19.89 14.89 -7.37
N ALA A 228 -19.61 15.42 -8.55
CA ALA A 228 -18.65 16.49 -8.71
C ALA A 228 -19.10 17.75 -7.96
N GLN A 229 -18.16 18.37 -7.26
CA GLN A 229 -18.36 19.67 -6.63
C GLN A 229 -17.95 20.79 -7.60
N GLU A 230 -18.79 21.81 -7.76
CA GLU A 230 -18.39 23.00 -8.50
C GLU A 230 -17.56 23.91 -7.60
N ILE A 231 -16.36 24.28 -8.08
CA ILE A 231 -15.43 25.15 -7.38
C ILE A 231 -15.15 26.37 -8.27
N THR A 232 -15.33 27.56 -7.72
CA THR A 232 -14.88 28.79 -8.37
C THR A 232 -13.48 29.12 -7.88
N LEU A 233 -12.53 29.16 -8.81
CA LEU A 233 -11.15 29.54 -8.52
C LEU A 233 -11.08 31.07 -8.24
N GLU A 234 -9.99 31.49 -7.59
CA GLU A 234 -9.78 32.89 -7.24
C GLU A 234 -9.76 33.84 -8.46
N ASP A 235 -9.42 33.35 -9.64
CA ASP A 235 -9.42 34.09 -10.90
C ASP A 235 -10.81 34.11 -11.59
N GLY A 236 -11.85 33.61 -10.92
CA GLY A 236 -13.22 33.56 -11.38
C GLY A 236 -13.57 32.41 -12.31
N ARG A 237 -12.62 31.55 -12.66
CA ARG A 237 -12.92 30.34 -13.45
C ARG A 237 -13.65 29.31 -12.59
N SER A 238 -14.65 28.65 -13.16
CA SER A 238 -15.30 27.49 -12.52
C SER A 238 -14.67 26.21 -13.00
N VAL A 239 -14.53 25.24 -12.09
CA VAL A 239 -14.09 23.88 -12.34
C VAL A 239 -14.99 22.91 -11.59
N LYS A 240 -15.06 21.66 -12.07
CA LYS A 240 -15.66 20.55 -11.34
C LYS A 240 -14.55 19.75 -10.66
N TYR A 241 -14.78 19.31 -9.44
CA TYR A 241 -13.85 18.51 -8.66
C TYR A 241 -14.52 17.22 -8.23
N TYR A 242 -14.00 16.10 -8.68
CA TYR A 242 -14.40 14.75 -8.27
C TYR A 242 -13.47 14.29 -7.15
N LYS A 243 -13.97 14.32 -5.92
CA LYS A 243 -13.20 13.98 -4.71
C LYS A 243 -12.98 12.47 -4.63
N ILE A 244 -11.71 12.05 -4.44
CA ILE A 244 -11.31 10.65 -4.25
C ILE A 244 -11.12 10.34 -2.77
N SER A 245 -10.43 11.21 -2.04
CA SER A 245 -10.16 11.05 -0.61
C SER A 245 -10.15 12.39 0.13
N GLU A 246 -10.09 12.34 1.47
CA GLU A 246 -9.96 13.55 2.31
C GLU A 246 -8.55 14.20 2.15
N ASP A 247 -7.55 13.45 1.70
CA ASP A 247 -6.17 13.90 1.53
C ASP A 247 -5.93 14.75 0.27
N GLN A 248 -6.95 15.47 -0.23
CA GLN A 248 -6.88 16.32 -1.43
C GLN A 248 -6.59 15.52 -2.72
N GLU A 249 -6.95 14.24 -2.75
CA GLU A 249 -6.94 13.46 -3.99
C GLU A 249 -8.24 13.68 -4.77
N GLY A 250 -8.12 13.89 -6.07
CA GLY A 250 -9.29 14.11 -6.90
C GLY A 250 -8.98 14.41 -8.35
N ILE A 251 -10.01 14.42 -9.18
CA ILE A 251 -9.93 14.79 -10.60
C ILE A 251 -10.55 16.18 -10.80
N ILE A 252 -9.85 17.02 -11.52
CA ILE A 252 -10.26 18.38 -11.85
C ILE A 252 -10.73 18.40 -13.30
N ALA A 253 -11.94 18.93 -13.50
CA ALA A 253 -12.55 19.05 -14.81
C ALA A 253 -12.96 20.47 -15.13
N SER A 254 -13.03 20.80 -16.41
CA SER A 254 -13.73 21.96 -16.92
C SER A 254 -15.25 21.84 -16.68
N PRO A 255 -16.01 22.92 -16.77
CA PRO A 255 -17.47 22.88 -16.60
C PRO A 255 -18.19 21.93 -17.58
N ASP A 256 -17.64 21.74 -18.79
CA ASP A 256 -18.14 20.82 -19.80
C ASP A 256 -17.68 19.35 -19.59
N GLY A 257 -16.91 19.06 -18.52
CA GLY A 257 -16.54 17.70 -18.11
C GLY A 257 -15.20 17.20 -18.67
N LYS A 258 -14.43 18.03 -19.39
CA LYS A 258 -13.10 17.65 -19.86
C LYS A 258 -12.11 17.61 -18.70
N THR A 259 -11.29 16.57 -18.62
CA THR A 259 -10.22 16.44 -17.63
C THR A 259 -9.15 17.52 -17.82
N LEU A 260 -9.01 18.40 -16.84
CA LEU A 260 -7.94 19.40 -16.77
C LEU A 260 -6.70 18.84 -16.07
N GLY A 261 -6.92 18.00 -15.04
CA GLY A 261 -5.85 17.41 -14.25
C GLY A 261 -6.39 16.57 -13.12
N TYR A 262 -5.50 16.10 -12.27
CA TYR A 262 -5.83 15.31 -11.09
C TYR A 262 -4.76 15.47 -10.01
N SER A 263 -5.12 15.21 -8.78
CA SER A 263 -4.21 15.22 -7.63
C SER A 263 -4.16 13.86 -6.96
N LEU A 264 -2.97 13.44 -6.55
CA LEU A 264 -2.72 12.21 -5.81
C LEU A 264 -1.81 12.51 -4.62
N THR A 265 -1.95 11.71 -3.58
CA THR A 265 -1.07 11.72 -2.41
C THR A 265 -0.17 10.50 -2.43
N LEU A 266 1.13 10.72 -2.41
CA LEU A 266 2.16 9.69 -2.44
C LEU A 266 2.82 9.60 -1.07
N GLY A 267 2.93 8.39 -0.55
CA GLY A 267 3.45 8.14 0.80
C GLY A 267 4.98 8.09 0.87
N THR A 268 5.69 8.07 -0.27
CA THR A 268 7.14 7.88 -0.28
C THR A 268 7.82 8.67 -1.39
N LYS A 269 9.11 8.96 -1.19
CA LYS A 269 9.97 9.56 -2.21
C LYS A 269 10.07 8.66 -3.46
N GLU A 270 10.15 7.36 -3.26
CA GLU A 270 10.26 6.36 -4.31
C GLU A 270 9.01 6.34 -5.19
N ALA A 271 7.82 6.46 -4.58
CA ALA A 271 6.57 6.59 -5.30
C ALA A 271 6.56 7.88 -6.14
N LEU A 272 7.02 9.01 -5.59
CA LEU A 272 7.12 10.26 -6.32
C LEU A 272 8.07 10.12 -7.52
N LEU A 273 9.28 9.59 -7.33
CA LEU A 273 10.25 9.44 -8.40
C LEU A 273 9.77 8.47 -9.49
N ALA A 274 9.14 7.37 -9.09
CA ALA A 274 8.53 6.43 -10.03
C ALA A 274 7.42 7.10 -10.86
N TYR A 275 6.60 7.95 -10.23
CA TYR A 275 5.54 8.64 -10.96
C TYR A 275 6.09 9.68 -11.92
N LEU A 276 7.06 10.48 -11.52
CA LEU A 276 7.73 11.43 -12.44
C LEU A 276 8.32 10.71 -13.65
N LYS A 277 8.89 9.54 -13.45
CA LYS A 277 9.41 8.70 -14.54
C LYS A 277 8.30 8.24 -15.50
N VAL A 278 7.14 7.83 -14.98
CA VAL A 278 5.95 7.47 -15.80
C VAL A 278 5.49 8.66 -16.63
N LEU A 279 5.46 9.86 -16.05
CA LEU A 279 5.12 11.12 -16.72
C LEU A 279 6.24 11.64 -17.65
N LYS A 280 7.39 10.97 -17.72
CA LYS A 280 8.58 11.38 -18.49
C LYS A 280 9.09 12.76 -18.07
N LEU A 281 9.11 13.01 -16.78
CA LEU A 281 9.62 14.22 -16.15
C LEU A 281 10.96 13.92 -15.46
N GLU A 282 11.92 14.81 -15.64
CA GLU A 282 13.24 14.70 -14.99
C GLU A 282 13.25 15.43 -13.64
N GLU A 283 14.05 14.93 -12.71
CA GLU A 283 14.30 15.61 -11.44
C GLU A 283 15.05 16.91 -11.66
N THR A 284 14.40 18.03 -11.35
CA THR A 284 15.07 19.34 -11.36
C THR A 284 16.00 19.50 -10.17
N SER A 285 16.96 20.44 -10.27
CA SER A 285 17.84 20.78 -9.14
C SER A 285 17.07 21.28 -7.92
N GLU A 286 15.93 21.92 -8.13
CA GLU A 286 15.02 22.40 -7.09
C GLU A 286 14.34 21.23 -6.37
N LEU A 287 13.82 20.24 -7.12
CA LEU A 287 13.26 19.04 -6.53
C LEU A 287 14.30 18.25 -5.72
N LYS A 288 15.53 18.08 -6.26
CA LYS A 288 16.61 17.40 -5.55
C LYS A 288 16.94 18.09 -4.22
N LYS A 289 17.01 19.42 -4.20
CA LYS A 289 17.22 20.19 -2.96
C LYS A 289 16.06 19.99 -1.97
N LEU A 290 14.81 20.01 -2.46
CA LEU A 290 13.63 19.81 -1.63
C LEU A 290 13.60 18.40 -1.02
N LEU A 291 13.93 17.36 -1.78
CA LEU A 291 13.99 15.98 -1.32
C LEU A 291 15.15 15.71 -0.35
N ALA A 292 16.28 16.43 -0.50
CA ALA A 292 17.41 16.33 0.41
C ALA A 292 17.17 17.05 1.75
N ASN A 293 16.38 18.13 1.74
CA ASN A 293 16.08 18.91 2.95
C ASN A 293 14.63 19.38 2.94
N PRO A 294 13.66 18.50 3.22
CA PRO A 294 12.25 18.80 3.12
C PRO A 294 11.82 19.84 4.16
N GLN A 295 11.24 20.93 3.67
CA GLN A 295 10.69 22.02 4.48
C GLN A 295 9.20 21.74 4.75
N VAL A 296 8.90 21.01 5.81
CA VAL A 296 7.51 20.72 6.19
C VAL A 296 6.84 21.98 6.75
N GLY A 297 5.63 22.26 6.30
CA GLY A 297 4.76 23.31 6.89
C GLY A 297 4.91 24.70 6.27
N LYS A 298 5.65 24.88 5.17
CA LYS A 298 5.61 26.06 4.34
C LYS A 298 5.07 25.71 2.96
N ASP A 299 4.33 26.64 2.34
CA ASP A 299 3.78 26.50 0.98
C ASP A 299 4.89 26.50 -0.09
N SER A 300 5.78 25.51 -0.01
CA SER A 300 6.82 25.32 -1.00
C SER A 300 6.36 24.30 -2.03
N PHE A 301 6.14 24.78 -3.25
CA PHE A 301 5.85 23.94 -4.40
C PHE A 301 7.07 23.85 -5.27
N VAL A 302 7.33 22.66 -5.80
CA VAL A 302 8.21 22.49 -6.95
C VAL A 302 7.35 22.30 -8.18
N LEU A 303 7.63 23.09 -9.21
CA LEU A 303 6.89 23.09 -10.46
C LEU A 303 7.78 22.47 -11.55
N ILE A 304 7.29 21.39 -12.17
CA ILE A 304 7.99 20.67 -13.24
C ILE A 304 7.03 20.51 -14.41
N GLN A 305 7.51 20.62 -15.63
CA GLN A 305 6.67 20.38 -16.81
C GLN A 305 7.47 19.80 -17.97
N ASN A 306 6.76 19.14 -18.88
CA ASN A 306 7.21 18.81 -20.22
C ASN A 306 6.19 19.32 -21.24
N ASP A 307 6.24 18.81 -22.47
CA ASP A 307 5.32 19.18 -23.57
C ASP A 307 3.89 18.62 -23.41
N LYS A 308 3.63 17.75 -22.42
CA LYS A 308 2.35 17.05 -22.23
C LYS A 308 1.67 17.37 -20.92
N VAL A 309 2.44 17.55 -19.86
CA VAL A 309 1.90 17.73 -18.51
C VAL A 309 2.72 18.76 -17.72
N GLY A 310 2.01 19.49 -16.84
CA GLY A 310 2.61 20.28 -15.79
C GLY A 310 2.33 19.65 -14.43
N VAL A 311 3.31 19.61 -13.54
CA VAL A 311 3.21 19.01 -12.22
C VAL A 311 3.62 20.01 -11.15
N ALA A 312 2.75 20.16 -10.15
CA ALA A 312 3.08 20.86 -8.91
C ALA A 312 3.23 19.83 -7.79
N ILE A 313 4.36 19.87 -7.09
CA ILE A 313 4.71 18.94 -6.01
C ILE A 313 4.76 19.71 -4.71
N ARG A 314 3.95 19.30 -3.74
CA ARG A 314 3.94 19.82 -2.37
C ARG A 314 4.37 18.72 -1.40
N ILE A 315 5.26 19.06 -0.47
CA ILE A 315 5.63 18.15 0.62
C ILE A 315 4.84 18.54 1.87
N PHE A 316 4.24 17.57 2.51
CA PHE A 316 3.58 17.74 3.80
C PHE A 316 3.88 16.53 4.69
N GLY A 317 3.67 16.69 5.99
CA GLY A 317 3.93 15.65 6.98
C GLY A 317 4.29 16.27 8.33
N ASP A 318 4.49 15.41 9.29
CA ASP A 318 4.93 15.80 10.61
C ASP A 318 6.46 15.78 10.68
N LYS A 319 7.05 16.88 11.15
CA LYS A 319 8.50 17.01 11.34
C LYS A 319 9.06 16.01 12.35
N GLU A 320 8.24 15.60 13.33
CA GLU A 320 8.66 14.72 14.42
C GLU A 320 8.61 13.25 13.98
N SER A 321 7.64 12.87 13.17
CA SER A 321 7.44 11.48 12.74
C SER A 321 8.33 11.03 11.58
N LYS A 322 9.07 11.96 10.93
CA LYS A 322 9.80 11.73 9.67
C LYS A 322 8.94 11.20 8.50
N ASN A 323 7.62 11.09 8.67
CA ASN A 323 6.70 10.62 7.66
C ASN A 323 6.39 11.75 6.67
N LEU A 324 7.14 11.79 5.60
CA LEU A 324 6.91 12.74 4.50
C LEU A 324 5.88 12.17 3.54
N ARG A 325 4.92 13.00 3.17
CA ARG A 325 3.97 12.72 2.10
C ARG A 325 4.13 13.77 1.01
N PHE A 326 3.79 13.38 -0.19
CA PHE A 326 3.87 14.22 -1.37
C PHE A 326 2.49 14.33 -1.98
N ASN A 327 1.93 15.53 -2.01
CA ASN A 327 0.77 15.80 -2.84
C ASN A 327 1.27 16.26 -4.20
N ILE A 328 0.84 15.58 -5.23
CA ILE A 328 1.15 15.94 -6.62
C ILE A 328 -0.14 16.36 -7.32
N LEU A 329 -0.07 17.49 -7.98
CA LEU A 329 -1.12 17.97 -8.87
C LEU A 329 -0.60 17.86 -10.30
N VAL A 330 -1.16 16.94 -11.07
CA VAL A 330 -0.81 16.71 -12.48
C VAL A 330 -1.84 17.42 -13.36
N MET A 331 -1.41 18.40 -14.13
CA MET A 331 -2.26 19.15 -15.04
C MET A 331 -1.97 18.72 -16.49
N ARG A 332 -3.00 18.22 -17.16
CA ARG A 332 -2.95 17.81 -18.58
C ARG A 332 -3.29 18.95 -19.52
N ASP A 333 -4.05 19.92 -19.06
CA ASP A 333 -4.27 21.18 -19.76
C ASP A 333 -3.13 22.14 -19.42
N LEU A 334 -2.15 22.25 -20.35
CA LEU A 334 -0.97 23.10 -20.14
C LEU A 334 -1.28 24.59 -20.15
N GLU A 335 -2.30 25.04 -20.86
CA GLU A 335 -2.72 26.43 -20.84
C GLU A 335 -3.29 26.80 -19.46
N PHE A 336 -4.16 25.94 -18.93
CA PHE A 336 -4.68 26.07 -17.58
C PHE A 336 -3.54 26.09 -16.54
N TYR A 337 -2.58 25.16 -16.67
CA TYR A 337 -1.42 25.08 -15.78
C TYR A 337 -0.56 26.33 -15.81
N GLN A 338 -0.19 26.81 -17.00
CA GLN A 338 0.68 27.99 -17.16
C GLN A 338 0.04 29.24 -16.58
N LYS A 339 -1.28 29.40 -16.75
CA LYS A 339 -2.01 30.51 -16.15
C LYS A 339 -1.98 30.43 -14.63
N ALA A 340 -2.26 29.24 -14.04
CA ALA A 340 -2.21 29.06 -12.61
C ALA A 340 -0.81 29.30 -12.01
N VAL A 341 0.25 28.87 -12.70
CA VAL A 341 1.65 29.13 -12.31
C VAL A 341 1.98 30.61 -12.36
N LYS A 342 1.51 31.33 -13.37
CA LYS A 342 1.72 32.78 -13.49
C LYS A 342 1.08 33.52 -12.33
N ASP A 343 -0.19 33.23 -12.05
CA ASP A 343 -0.95 33.85 -10.97
C ASP A 343 -0.29 33.60 -9.59
N TYR A 344 0.19 32.35 -9.35
CA TYR A 344 0.93 32.01 -8.15
C TYR A 344 2.22 32.83 -8.00
N LYS A 345 3.03 32.93 -9.08
CA LYS A 345 4.30 33.70 -9.06
C LYS A 345 4.10 35.20 -8.86
N GLU A 346 3.01 35.74 -9.36
CA GLU A 346 2.66 37.16 -9.18
C GLU A 346 2.28 37.44 -7.71
N LYS A 347 1.50 36.54 -7.09
CA LYS A 347 1.13 36.64 -5.66
C LYS A 347 2.32 36.46 -4.71
N ALA A 348 3.26 35.59 -5.03
CA ALA A 348 4.45 35.35 -4.21
C ALA A 348 5.45 36.54 -4.22
N LYS A 349 5.26 37.54 -5.11
CA LYS A 349 6.09 38.77 -5.19
C LYS A 349 5.50 39.95 -4.41
N ASN A 350 4.23 39.87 -4.03
CA ASN A 350 3.50 40.84 -3.23
C ASN A 350 3.40 40.37 -1.77
#